data_d980b543290cd0e226e041d909d4498b
#
_entry.id   d980b543290cd0e226e041d909d4498b
#
_cell.length_a   1.000
_cell.length_b   1.000
_cell.length_c   1.000
_cell.angle_alpha   90.00
_cell.angle_beta   90.00
_cell.angle_gamma   90.00
#
_symmetry.space_group_name_H-M   'P 1'
#
loop_
_entity.id
_entity.type
_entity.pdbx_description
1 polymer ?
#
loop_
_entity_poly.entity_id
_entity_poly.type
_entity_poly.pdbx_seq_one_letter_code
_entity_poly.pdbx_strand_id
1 'polypeptide(L)'
;MAPQDRLTSTLTRPASTTTAPLLQVSGLSVAYGGRQVVSGVDLALGAGGSLALIGESGSGKSTIARALLRLLPASGRATGHVELAGREVLGLPERRFRPLRGRTLGFVPQDPASALNPVRTIGVQALEAAELVDGLAKEDRREAVLETFAQVGLTDPQRVFAAHPHELSGGMLQRVLIGLAVLPRPSLLVADEPTSALDVTIQKRILDLLSTLRADLGISLLLITHDLAIAAERAESLIVLKDGRIQEAGTTAEVFANPTSAYARQLHADVPALNPDRYADLRAVGEGRAGDPARIEVQGVTKTFGSLTAVDDVSFAVPAGTTHALVGESGSGKTTAIRLLLGLEQPDSGRIVVAGEELHGRSHASLRSVRRHLQLVYQNPFTSLDPTWKVERLVREPLDRYRIGDPASRRELVRETLRSVGLGEELVSRKPSALSGGQRQRVAIARALVLRPDVIVLDEPTSALDVSVQADIVETLLRLQADLGLTYVFVSHDLSLVRQLAHTVSVMRTGRVVEHGTVASIFDSPQEEYTRTLLASLPVGAA
;
A
#
# COMPACT_ATOMS: atom_id res chain seq x y z
N MET A 1 -50.11 -3.51 -5.90
CA MET A 1 -49.59 -2.35 -6.65
C MET A 1 -49.32 -1.23 -5.65
N ALA A 2 -48.09 -1.00 -5.26
CA ALA A 2 -47.67 0.12 -4.44
C ALA A 2 -46.67 0.93 -5.28
N PRO A 3 -46.69 2.26 -5.23
CA PRO A 3 -45.88 3.10 -6.10
C PRO A 3 -44.44 3.18 -5.61
N GLN A 4 -43.53 3.07 -6.59
CA GLN A 4 -42.08 3.29 -6.37
C GLN A 4 -41.83 4.79 -6.18
N ASP A 5 -41.43 5.18 -4.99
CA ASP A 5 -40.94 6.52 -4.69
C ASP A 5 -39.58 6.73 -5.36
N ARG A 6 -39.56 7.67 -6.28
CA ARG A 6 -38.35 8.24 -6.87
C ARG A 6 -37.71 9.18 -5.84
N LEU A 7 -36.70 8.72 -5.13
CA LEU A 7 -35.80 9.60 -4.40
C LEU A 7 -34.84 10.29 -5.38
N THR A 8 -35.27 11.42 -5.92
CA THR A 8 -34.39 12.44 -6.51
C THR A 8 -33.69 13.17 -5.37
N SER A 9 -32.47 12.73 -5.03
CA SER A 9 -31.59 13.48 -4.13
C SER A 9 -31.10 14.72 -4.88
N THR A 10 -31.72 15.86 -4.57
CA THR A 10 -31.19 17.19 -4.90
C THR A 10 -29.89 17.41 -4.12
N LEU A 11 -28.76 17.19 -4.76
CA LEU A 11 -27.46 17.60 -4.26
C LEU A 11 -27.42 19.13 -4.21
N THR A 12 -27.52 19.68 -3.01
CA THR A 12 -27.35 21.10 -2.72
C THR A 12 -25.93 21.52 -3.12
N ARG A 13 -25.86 22.38 -4.10
CA ARG A 13 -24.65 23.01 -4.66
C ARG A 13 -24.02 23.89 -3.56
N PRO A 14 -22.73 23.67 -3.18
CA PRO A 14 -22.07 24.62 -2.29
C PRO A 14 -21.91 25.96 -3.02
N ALA A 15 -22.34 27.04 -2.37
CA ALA A 15 -22.19 28.40 -2.85
C ALA A 15 -20.73 28.85 -2.65
N SER A 16 -19.95 28.90 -3.75
CA SER A 16 -18.73 29.72 -3.81
C SER A 16 -18.38 30.07 -5.25
N THR A 17 -18.18 31.34 -5.47
CA THR A 17 -17.54 32.08 -6.60
C THR A 17 -17.56 31.39 -7.97
N THR A 18 -18.30 31.99 -8.86
CA THR A 18 -18.63 31.65 -10.25
C THR A 18 -17.42 31.67 -11.19
N THR A 19 -16.48 30.75 -11.07
CA THR A 19 -15.58 30.37 -12.16
C THR A 19 -16.00 28.98 -12.63
N ALA A 20 -16.19 28.82 -13.97
CA ALA A 20 -16.52 27.51 -14.55
C ALA A 20 -15.49 26.46 -14.11
N PRO A 21 -15.88 25.22 -13.76
CA PRO A 21 -14.95 24.18 -13.35
C PRO A 21 -13.95 23.89 -14.48
N LEU A 22 -12.69 23.62 -14.13
CA LEU A 22 -11.68 23.18 -15.09
C LEU A 22 -12.05 21.81 -15.69
N LEU A 23 -12.49 20.89 -14.84
CA LEU A 23 -12.98 19.58 -15.23
C LEU A 23 -14.40 19.41 -14.73
N GLN A 24 -15.32 19.06 -15.63
CA GLN A 24 -16.68 18.67 -15.30
C GLN A 24 -17.01 17.34 -15.97
N VAL A 25 -17.49 16.39 -15.21
CA VAL A 25 -17.91 15.07 -15.68
C VAL A 25 -19.35 14.87 -15.29
N SER A 26 -20.17 14.44 -16.24
CA SER A 26 -21.60 14.19 -16.02
C SER A 26 -22.01 12.83 -16.61
N GLY A 27 -22.56 11.98 -15.75
CA GLY A 27 -23.10 10.67 -16.13
C GLY A 27 -22.06 9.71 -16.70
N LEU A 28 -20.78 9.85 -16.35
CA LEU A 28 -19.71 9.00 -16.88
C LEU A 28 -19.95 7.55 -16.53
N SER A 29 -20.05 6.72 -17.56
CA SER A 29 -20.19 5.27 -17.43
C SER A 29 -19.14 4.59 -18.29
N VAL A 30 -18.51 3.53 -17.76
CA VAL A 30 -17.48 2.77 -18.48
C VAL A 30 -17.76 1.29 -18.41
N ALA A 31 -17.66 0.60 -19.57
CA ALA A 31 -17.82 -0.84 -19.68
C ALA A 31 -16.65 -1.47 -20.43
N TYR A 32 -16.28 -2.69 -20.05
CA TYR A 32 -15.32 -3.55 -20.73
C TYR A 32 -16.01 -4.84 -21.22
N GLY A 33 -15.97 -5.10 -22.52
CA GLY A 33 -16.58 -6.31 -23.08
C GLY A 33 -18.07 -6.47 -22.73
N GLY A 34 -18.81 -5.36 -22.56
CA GLY A 34 -20.22 -5.35 -22.16
C GLY A 34 -20.45 -5.35 -20.63
N ARG A 35 -19.45 -5.62 -19.81
CA ARG A 35 -19.55 -5.52 -18.35
C ARG A 35 -19.33 -4.09 -17.90
N GLN A 36 -20.33 -3.49 -17.27
CA GLN A 36 -20.23 -2.15 -16.69
C GLN A 36 -19.35 -2.16 -15.43
N VAL A 37 -18.37 -1.24 -15.37
CA VAL A 37 -17.42 -1.10 -14.26
C VAL A 37 -17.59 0.24 -13.57
N VAL A 38 -18.01 1.29 -14.30
CA VAL A 38 -18.33 2.62 -13.75
C VAL A 38 -19.72 3.00 -14.23
N SER A 39 -20.57 3.52 -13.36
CA SER A 39 -21.98 3.82 -13.63
C SER A 39 -22.37 5.22 -13.16
N GLY A 40 -22.64 6.12 -14.11
CA GLY A 40 -23.27 7.41 -13.85
C GLY A 40 -22.50 8.29 -12.86
N VAL A 41 -21.19 8.42 -13.05
CA VAL A 41 -20.32 9.22 -12.16
C VAL A 41 -20.36 10.67 -12.58
N ASP A 42 -20.64 11.54 -11.59
CA ASP A 42 -20.61 12.99 -11.71
C ASP A 42 -19.49 13.55 -10.82
N LEU A 43 -18.63 14.40 -11.37
CA LEU A 43 -17.59 15.09 -10.61
C LEU A 43 -17.24 16.43 -11.22
N ALA A 44 -16.79 17.37 -10.39
CA ALA A 44 -16.30 18.66 -10.83
C ALA A 44 -15.03 19.04 -10.05
N LEU A 45 -14.08 19.66 -10.75
CA LEU A 45 -12.84 20.16 -10.18
C LEU A 45 -12.58 21.58 -10.71
N GLY A 46 -12.46 22.54 -9.79
CA GLY A 46 -12.12 23.92 -10.10
C GLY A 46 -10.67 24.09 -10.51
N ALA A 47 -10.35 25.20 -11.17
CA ALA A 47 -8.98 25.56 -11.51
C ALA A 47 -8.15 25.77 -10.21
N GLY A 48 -6.95 25.19 -10.17
CA GLY A 48 -6.06 25.20 -8.99
C GLY A 48 -6.54 24.38 -7.79
N GLY A 49 -7.72 23.76 -7.86
CA GLY A 49 -8.29 22.93 -6.79
C GLY A 49 -7.71 21.52 -6.73
N SER A 50 -8.08 20.78 -5.68
CA SER A 50 -7.74 19.37 -5.52
C SER A 50 -8.96 18.52 -5.18
N LEU A 51 -9.08 17.37 -5.89
CA LEU A 51 -10.13 16.39 -5.69
C LEU A 51 -9.50 15.02 -5.46
N ALA A 52 -9.83 14.37 -4.36
CA ALA A 52 -9.47 12.98 -4.14
C ALA A 52 -10.60 12.03 -4.56
N LEU A 53 -10.23 10.95 -5.25
CA LEU A 53 -11.11 9.84 -5.59
C LEU A 53 -10.64 8.62 -4.81
N ILE A 54 -11.44 8.19 -3.82
CA ILE A 54 -11.09 7.09 -2.92
C ILE A 54 -12.05 5.90 -3.06
N GLY A 55 -11.63 4.74 -2.57
CA GLY A 55 -12.39 3.49 -2.56
C GLY A 55 -11.48 2.28 -2.66
N GLU A 56 -12.04 1.09 -2.48
CA GLU A 56 -11.31 -0.18 -2.57
C GLU A 56 -10.79 -0.46 -3.98
N SER A 57 -9.86 -1.42 -4.07
CA SER A 57 -9.36 -1.93 -5.34
C SER A 57 -10.51 -2.51 -6.19
N GLY A 58 -10.52 -2.17 -7.48
CA GLY A 58 -11.63 -2.57 -8.35
C GLY A 58 -12.89 -1.70 -8.26
N SER A 59 -12.93 -0.67 -7.39
CA SER A 59 -14.09 0.26 -7.33
C SER A 59 -14.26 1.15 -8.57
N GLY A 60 -13.29 1.17 -9.49
CA GLY A 60 -13.38 1.91 -10.75
C GLY A 60 -12.54 3.20 -10.81
N LYS A 61 -11.77 3.56 -9.80
CA LYS A 61 -10.94 4.80 -9.72
C LYS A 61 -10.03 4.97 -10.93
N SER A 62 -9.11 4.01 -11.14
CA SER A 62 -8.18 4.06 -12.28
C SER A 62 -8.89 3.92 -13.63
N THR A 63 -10.10 3.32 -13.66
CA THR A 63 -10.95 3.28 -14.86
C THR A 63 -11.46 4.67 -15.20
N ILE A 64 -11.88 5.46 -14.21
CA ILE A 64 -12.27 6.86 -14.39
C ILE A 64 -11.09 7.66 -14.91
N ALA A 65 -9.90 7.57 -14.27
CA ALA A 65 -8.69 8.24 -14.75
C ALA A 65 -8.37 7.89 -16.22
N ARG A 66 -8.38 6.60 -16.56
CA ARG A 66 -8.14 6.15 -17.94
C ARG A 66 -9.21 6.64 -18.93
N ALA A 67 -10.45 6.76 -18.50
CA ALA A 67 -11.52 7.31 -19.33
C ALA A 67 -11.28 8.81 -19.61
N LEU A 68 -10.94 9.61 -18.58
CA LEU A 68 -10.59 11.02 -18.69
C LEU A 68 -9.40 11.26 -19.61
N LEU A 69 -8.37 10.40 -19.53
CA LEU A 69 -7.17 10.44 -20.35
C LEU A 69 -7.35 9.75 -21.73
N ARG A 70 -8.51 9.11 -21.95
CA ARG A 70 -8.79 8.27 -23.13
C ARG A 70 -7.72 7.18 -23.37
N LEU A 71 -7.33 6.54 -22.28
CA LEU A 71 -6.38 5.43 -22.24
C LEU A 71 -7.09 4.09 -21.96
N LEU A 72 -8.40 4.00 -22.20
CA LEU A 72 -9.11 2.73 -22.10
C LEU A 72 -8.59 1.76 -23.18
N PRO A 73 -8.46 0.45 -22.89
CA PRO A 73 -8.10 -0.55 -23.89
C PRO A 73 -9.21 -0.67 -24.95
N ALA A 74 -8.94 -1.34 -26.05
CA ALA A 74 -9.86 -1.48 -27.18
C ALA A 74 -11.23 -2.09 -26.81
N SER A 75 -11.29 -2.91 -25.75
CA SER A 75 -12.54 -3.48 -25.20
C SER A 75 -13.33 -2.50 -24.33
N GLY A 76 -12.74 -1.35 -23.97
CA GLY A 76 -13.33 -0.35 -23.08
C GLY A 76 -14.15 0.68 -23.85
N ARG A 77 -15.33 1.00 -23.34
CA ARG A 77 -16.21 2.05 -23.89
C ARG A 77 -16.63 2.98 -22.77
N ALA A 78 -16.48 4.28 -22.97
CA ALA A 78 -16.98 5.32 -22.08
C ALA A 78 -18.17 6.05 -22.73
N THR A 79 -19.15 6.38 -21.90
CA THR A 79 -20.33 7.20 -22.26
C THR A 79 -20.56 8.26 -21.18
N GLY A 80 -21.31 9.31 -21.50
CA GLY A 80 -21.51 10.47 -20.63
C GLY A 80 -20.91 11.71 -21.26
N HIS A 81 -20.63 12.73 -20.43
CA HIS A 81 -20.05 14.00 -20.86
C HIS A 81 -18.81 14.31 -20.01
N VAL A 82 -17.73 14.72 -20.66
CA VAL A 82 -16.50 15.17 -20.03
C VAL A 82 -16.09 16.49 -20.64
N GLU A 83 -16.20 17.55 -19.86
CA GLU A 83 -15.78 18.90 -20.24
C GLU A 83 -14.47 19.24 -19.53
N LEU A 84 -13.47 19.65 -20.31
CA LEU A 84 -12.17 20.09 -19.82
C LEU A 84 -11.90 21.51 -20.35
N ALA A 85 -11.70 22.46 -19.44
CA ALA A 85 -11.51 23.87 -19.76
C ALA A 85 -12.59 24.43 -20.72
N GLY A 86 -13.86 24.12 -20.45
CA GLY A 86 -15.00 24.57 -21.26
C GLY A 86 -15.20 23.82 -22.58
N ARG A 87 -14.49 22.70 -22.80
CA ARG A 87 -14.55 21.94 -24.05
C ARG A 87 -14.94 20.48 -23.79
N GLU A 88 -15.99 20.00 -24.47
CA GLU A 88 -16.33 18.58 -24.48
C GLU A 88 -15.18 17.75 -25.10
N VAL A 89 -14.68 16.75 -24.38
CA VAL A 89 -13.48 16.01 -24.78
C VAL A 89 -13.70 14.52 -25.00
N LEU A 90 -14.76 13.92 -24.42
CA LEU A 90 -14.98 12.47 -24.50
C LEU A 90 -15.25 12.01 -25.93
N GLY A 91 -16.06 12.79 -26.67
CA GLY A 91 -16.44 12.50 -28.07
C GLY A 91 -15.42 12.96 -29.12
N LEU A 92 -14.30 13.60 -28.74
CA LEU A 92 -13.32 14.10 -29.72
C LEU A 92 -12.68 12.95 -30.51
N PRO A 93 -12.38 13.11 -31.81
CA PRO A 93 -11.52 12.19 -32.52
C PRO A 93 -10.11 12.23 -31.94
N GLU A 94 -9.38 11.09 -31.95
CA GLU A 94 -8.04 10.96 -31.32
C GLU A 94 -7.05 12.06 -31.75
N ARG A 95 -7.07 12.42 -33.03
CA ARG A 95 -6.22 13.50 -33.56
C ARG A 95 -6.43 14.83 -32.86
N ARG A 96 -7.65 15.12 -32.37
CA ARG A 96 -7.97 16.38 -31.64
C ARG A 96 -7.75 16.23 -30.13
N PHE A 97 -7.82 15.02 -29.58
CA PHE A 97 -7.60 14.77 -28.17
C PHE A 97 -6.12 14.62 -27.83
N ARG A 98 -5.33 13.95 -28.70
CA ARG A 98 -3.89 13.67 -28.47
C ARG A 98 -3.08 14.90 -28.02
N PRO A 99 -3.25 16.11 -28.57
CA PRO A 99 -2.53 17.31 -28.13
C PRO A 99 -2.86 17.74 -26.69
N LEU A 100 -3.98 17.30 -26.12
CA LEU A 100 -4.34 17.61 -24.73
C LEU A 100 -3.54 16.79 -23.73
N ARG A 101 -3.13 15.56 -24.12
CA ARG A 101 -2.26 14.74 -23.27
C ARG A 101 -0.86 15.37 -23.19
N GLY A 102 -0.38 15.55 -21.98
CA GLY A 102 0.86 16.22 -21.64
C GLY A 102 0.70 17.74 -21.51
N ARG A 103 0.04 18.44 -22.45
CA ARG A 103 -0.10 19.90 -22.42
C ARG A 103 -1.19 20.43 -21.49
N THR A 104 -2.35 19.76 -21.48
CA THR A 104 -3.49 20.15 -20.62
C THR A 104 -3.71 19.11 -19.51
N LEU A 105 -3.48 17.83 -19.83
CA LEU A 105 -3.65 16.68 -18.95
C LEU A 105 -2.30 16.03 -18.68
N GLY A 106 -1.73 16.22 -17.49
CA GLY A 106 -0.60 15.46 -17.00
C GLY A 106 -1.09 14.16 -16.33
N PHE A 107 -0.27 13.13 -16.37
CA PHE A 107 -0.58 11.83 -15.74
C PHE A 107 0.60 11.25 -15.01
N VAL A 108 0.41 10.89 -13.74
CA VAL A 108 1.36 10.13 -12.92
C VAL A 108 0.72 8.76 -12.66
N PRO A 109 1.23 7.69 -13.26
CA PRO A 109 0.70 6.32 -13.09
C PRO A 109 1.12 5.70 -11.77
N GLN A 110 0.42 4.63 -11.38
CA GLN A 110 0.61 3.89 -10.13
C GLN A 110 1.97 3.19 -10.03
N ASP A 111 2.45 2.59 -11.12
CA ASP A 111 3.71 1.84 -11.16
C ASP A 111 4.74 2.57 -12.01
N PRO A 112 5.75 3.22 -11.40
CA PRO A 112 6.77 3.95 -12.12
C PRO A 112 7.68 3.05 -12.95
N ALA A 113 7.92 1.81 -12.54
CA ALA A 113 8.80 0.90 -13.26
C ALA A 113 8.20 0.45 -14.60
N SER A 114 6.88 0.24 -14.63
CA SER A 114 6.18 -0.15 -15.87
C SER A 114 5.89 1.02 -16.81
N ALA A 115 5.93 2.26 -16.31
CA ALA A 115 5.64 3.46 -17.08
C ALA A 115 6.82 3.94 -17.93
N LEU A 116 8.04 3.59 -17.55
CA LEU A 116 9.27 3.98 -18.21
C LEU A 116 9.82 2.82 -19.06
N ASN A 117 10.41 3.16 -20.22
CA ASN A 117 11.07 2.17 -21.05
C ASN A 117 12.42 1.75 -20.42
N PRO A 118 12.59 0.48 -19.98
CA PRO A 118 13.76 0.06 -19.22
C PRO A 118 15.08 0.04 -20.03
N VAL A 119 15.00 0.02 -21.37
CA VAL A 119 16.18 -0.01 -22.26
C VAL A 119 16.58 1.37 -22.80
N ARG A 120 15.90 2.44 -22.35
CA ARG A 120 16.23 3.83 -22.71
C ARG A 120 16.62 4.60 -21.46
N THR A 121 17.57 5.52 -21.60
CA THR A 121 17.91 6.41 -20.50
C THR A 121 16.76 7.34 -20.16
N ILE A 122 16.71 7.82 -18.93
CA ILE A 122 15.72 8.78 -18.45
C ILE A 122 15.74 10.06 -19.29
N GLY A 123 16.92 10.55 -19.64
CA GLY A 123 17.08 11.77 -20.43
C GLY A 123 16.44 11.69 -21.81
N VAL A 124 16.58 10.55 -22.51
CA VAL A 124 15.95 10.36 -23.83
C VAL A 124 14.42 10.42 -23.71
N GLN A 125 13.84 9.81 -22.66
CA GLN A 125 12.41 9.83 -22.42
C GLN A 125 11.92 11.21 -21.95
N ALA A 126 12.75 11.92 -21.18
CA ALA A 126 12.44 13.27 -20.73
C ALA A 126 12.44 14.31 -21.86
N LEU A 127 13.34 14.15 -22.84
CA LEU A 127 13.34 15.02 -24.03
C LEU A 127 12.06 14.88 -24.86
N GLU A 128 11.42 13.72 -24.88
CA GLU A 128 10.10 13.53 -25.50
C GLU A 128 9.00 14.33 -24.78
N ALA A 129 9.05 14.40 -23.45
CA ALA A 129 8.13 15.25 -22.68
C ALA A 129 8.42 16.74 -22.93
N ALA A 130 9.69 17.13 -23.05
CA ALA A 130 10.07 18.52 -23.36
C ALA A 130 9.60 18.98 -24.74
N GLU A 131 9.33 18.07 -25.70
CA GLU A 131 8.70 18.42 -26.99
C GLU A 131 7.27 18.94 -26.87
N LEU A 132 6.61 18.65 -25.74
CA LEU A 132 5.25 19.11 -25.48
C LEU A 132 5.19 20.55 -24.91
N VAL A 133 6.34 21.10 -24.52
CA VAL A 133 6.44 22.48 -24.00
C VAL A 133 6.34 23.47 -25.15
N ASP A 134 5.32 24.31 -25.11
CA ASP A 134 5.09 25.30 -26.19
C ASP A 134 6.19 26.35 -26.21
N GLY A 135 6.75 26.60 -27.39
CA GLY A 135 7.78 27.61 -27.60
C GLY A 135 9.20 27.27 -27.14
N LEU A 136 9.41 26.07 -26.55
CA LEU A 136 10.74 25.64 -26.09
C LEU A 136 11.61 25.22 -27.29
N ALA A 137 12.72 25.93 -27.50
CA ALA A 137 13.69 25.59 -28.55
C ALA A 137 14.34 24.23 -28.25
N LYS A 138 14.77 23.51 -29.30
CA LYS A 138 15.34 22.18 -29.17
C LYS A 138 16.62 22.17 -28.32
N GLU A 139 17.39 23.24 -28.44
CA GLU A 139 18.65 23.48 -27.74
C GLU A 139 18.44 23.59 -26.23
N ASP A 140 17.31 24.17 -25.80
CA ASP A 140 17.01 24.47 -24.39
C ASP A 140 16.29 23.31 -23.67
N ARG A 141 15.83 22.30 -24.42
CA ARG A 141 15.05 21.18 -23.85
C ARG A 141 15.80 20.41 -22.76
N ARG A 142 17.11 20.21 -22.94
CA ARG A 142 17.91 19.50 -21.95
C ARG A 142 18.01 20.28 -20.65
N GLU A 143 18.20 21.58 -20.72
CA GLU A 143 18.28 22.46 -19.56
C GLU A 143 16.95 22.50 -18.80
N ALA A 144 15.83 22.67 -19.51
CA ALA A 144 14.49 22.63 -18.92
C ALA A 144 14.20 21.28 -18.21
N VAL A 145 14.66 20.17 -18.77
CA VAL A 145 14.54 18.85 -18.10
C VAL A 145 15.36 18.81 -16.82
N LEU A 146 16.61 19.28 -16.84
CA LEU A 146 17.49 19.25 -15.66
C LEU A 146 16.96 20.17 -14.55
N GLU A 147 16.45 21.36 -14.90
CA GLU A 147 15.78 22.26 -13.97
C GLU A 147 14.53 21.61 -13.34
N THR A 148 13.70 20.95 -14.16
CA THR A 148 12.51 20.24 -13.65
C THR A 148 12.93 19.09 -12.72
N PHE A 149 13.97 18.35 -13.05
CA PHE A 149 14.49 17.29 -12.18
C PHE A 149 14.99 17.85 -10.84
N ALA A 150 15.63 19.03 -10.84
CA ALA A 150 16.00 19.71 -9.61
C ALA A 150 14.76 20.15 -8.80
N GLN A 151 13.73 20.72 -9.47
CA GLN A 151 12.47 21.13 -8.83
C GLN A 151 11.73 19.96 -8.16
N VAL A 152 11.73 18.77 -8.77
CA VAL A 152 11.14 17.58 -8.14
C VAL A 152 12.07 16.91 -7.11
N GLY A 153 13.17 17.57 -6.72
CA GLY A 153 14.04 17.17 -5.63
C GLY A 153 14.97 16.00 -5.96
N LEU A 154 15.36 15.83 -7.22
CA LEU A 154 16.45 14.93 -7.61
C LEU A 154 17.79 15.65 -7.37
N THR A 155 18.62 15.11 -6.49
CA THR A 155 19.86 15.79 -6.00
C THR A 155 20.97 15.86 -7.04
N ASP A 156 20.97 14.95 -8.01
CA ASP A 156 21.92 14.92 -9.15
C ASP A 156 21.15 14.75 -10.46
N PRO A 157 20.56 15.84 -11.00
CA PRO A 157 19.78 15.78 -12.23
C PRO A 157 20.55 15.24 -13.43
N GLN A 158 21.85 15.53 -13.54
CA GLN A 158 22.68 15.10 -14.66
C GLN A 158 22.92 13.58 -14.64
N ARG A 159 23.22 13.02 -13.47
CA ARG A 159 23.33 11.57 -13.29
C ARG A 159 22.00 10.89 -13.60
N VAL A 160 20.88 11.41 -13.08
CA VAL A 160 19.54 10.85 -13.34
C VAL A 160 19.21 10.92 -14.83
N PHE A 161 19.53 12.01 -15.51
CA PHE A 161 19.32 12.16 -16.96
C PHE A 161 20.07 11.07 -17.77
N ALA A 162 21.28 10.70 -17.35
CA ALA A 162 22.10 9.69 -18.01
C ALA A 162 21.73 8.25 -17.62
N ALA A 163 21.04 8.05 -16.49
CA ALA A 163 20.73 6.74 -15.95
C ALA A 163 19.60 6.03 -16.70
N HIS A 164 19.56 4.70 -16.57
CA HIS A 164 18.41 3.87 -16.95
C HIS A 164 17.47 3.70 -15.76
N PRO A 165 16.18 3.36 -15.99
CA PRO A 165 15.21 3.19 -14.92
C PRO A 165 15.66 2.23 -13.80
N HIS A 166 16.28 1.11 -14.14
CA HIS A 166 16.74 0.09 -13.18
C HIS A 166 17.91 0.53 -12.27
N GLU A 167 18.55 1.66 -12.57
CA GLU A 167 19.64 2.23 -11.77
C GLU A 167 19.13 3.23 -10.70
N LEU A 168 17.81 3.48 -10.68
CA LEU A 168 17.17 4.44 -9.80
C LEU A 168 16.29 3.72 -8.75
N SER A 169 16.21 4.31 -7.55
CA SER A 169 15.27 3.85 -6.53
C SER A 169 13.81 4.13 -6.92
N GLY A 170 12.84 3.43 -6.31
CA GLY A 170 11.41 3.65 -6.56
C GLY A 170 10.98 5.10 -6.35
N GLY A 171 11.46 5.74 -5.28
CA GLY A 171 11.17 7.15 -5.02
C GLY A 171 11.82 8.10 -6.03
N MET A 172 12.99 7.78 -6.58
CA MET A 172 13.61 8.56 -7.67
C MET A 172 12.82 8.39 -8.97
N LEU A 173 12.42 7.16 -9.31
CA LEU A 173 11.57 6.89 -10.49
C LEU A 173 10.24 7.65 -10.40
N GLN A 174 9.63 7.68 -9.23
CA GLN A 174 8.39 8.41 -9.02
C GLN A 174 8.56 9.93 -9.24
N ARG A 175 9.66 10.51 -8.71
CA ARG A 175 10.00 11.92 -8.94
C ARG A 175 10.28 12.21 -10.42
N VAL A 176 10.95 11.30 -11.11
CA VAL A 176 11.14 11.41 -12.57
C VAL A 176 9.79 11.48 -13.26
N LEU A 177 8.85 10.56 -12.98
CA LEU A 177 7.52 10.58 -13.61
C LEU A 177 6.72 11.84 -13.31
N ILE A 178 6.78 12.32 -12.06
CA ILE A 178 6.16 13.60 -11.69
C ILE A 178 6.79 14.73 -12.51
N GLY A 179 8.13 14.79 -12.59
CA GLY A 179 8.85 15.76 -13.40
C GLY A 179 8.41 15.73 -14.88
N LEU A 180 8.33 14.54 -15.48
CA LEU A 180 7.87 14.37 -16.86
C LEU A 180 6.41 14.85 -17.04
N ALA A 181 5.55 14.57 -16.06
CA ALA A 181 4.14 14.96 -16.11
C ALA A 181 3.91 16.47 -15.95
N VAL A 182 4.76 17.17 -15.18
CA VAL A 182 4.61 18.61 -14.92
C VAL A 182 5.46 19.51 -15.82
N LEU A 183 6.48 18.97 -16.48
CA LEU A 183 7.37 19.72 -17.39
C LEU A 183 6.60 20.55 -18.44
N PRO A 184 5.51 20.01 -19.08
CA PRO A 184 4.70 20.79 -20.01
C PRO A 184 3.73 21.78 -19.33
N ARG A 185 3.72 21.89 -18.00
CA ARG A 185 2.81 22.73 -17.18
C ARG A 185 1.33 22.48 -17.48
N PRO A 186 0.84 21.25 -17.28
CA PRO A 186 -0.56 20.92 -17.56
C PRO A 186 -1.52 21.68 -16.63
N SER A 187 -2.75 21.94 -17.10
CA SER A 187 -3.78 22.54 -16.24
C SER A 187 -4.36 21.57 -15.22
N LEU A 188 -4.39 20.26 -15.55
CA LEU A 188 -4.86 19.18 -14.69
C LEU A 188 -3.81 18.07 -14.61
N LEU A 189 -3.40 17.74 -13.40
CA LEU A 189 -2.58 16.56 -13.10
C LEU A 189 -3.46 15.45 -12.51
N VAL A 190 -3.50 14.30 -13.17
CA VAL A 190 -4.13 13.09 -12.66
C VAL A 190 -3.04 12.22 -12.07
N ALA A 191 -3.08 11.96 -10.76
CA ALA A 191 -2.13 11.12 -10.05
C ALA A 191 -2.84 9.85 -9.55
N ASP A 192 -2.54 8.71 -10.17
CA ASP A 192 -3.15 7.42 -9.85
C ASP A 192 -2.26 6.66 -8.87
N GLU A 193 -2.62 6.68 -7.58
CA GLU A 193 -1.89 6.08 -6.47
C GLU A 193 -0.37 6.43 -6.49
N PRO A 194 0.00 7.70 -6.51
CA PRO A 194 1.38 8.13 -6.79
C PRO A 194 2.40 7.72 -5.71
N THR A 195 1.95 7.15 -4.62
CA THR A 195 2.77 6.75 -3.47
C THR A 195 2.67 5.26 -3.13
N SER A 196 1.94 4.48 -3.92
CA SER A 196 1.84 3.03 -3.70
C SER A 196 3.24 2.37 -3.76
N ALA A 197 3.49 1.41 -2.89
CA ALA A 197 4.76 0.69 -2.75
C ALA A 197 5.98 1.54 -2.33
N LEU A 198 5.77 2.76 -1.82
CA LEU A 198 6.82 3.58 -1.22
C LEU A 198 6.74 3.53 0.31
N ASP A 199 7.89 3.66 0.98
CA ASP A 199 7.90 3.82 2.44
C ASP A 199 7.31 5.18 2.86
N VAL A 200 6.83 5.26 4.11
CA VAL A 200 6.07 6.42 4.62
C VAL A 200 6.83 7.74 4.50
N THR A 201 8.15 7.73 4.65
CA THR A 201 8.97 8.95 4.55
C THR A 201 9.03 9.45 3.11
N ILE A 202 9.24 8.55 2.14
CA ILE A 202 9.24 8.90 0.71
C ILE A 202 7.82 9.27 0.26
N GLN A 203 6.80 8.55 0.72
CA GLN A 203 5.40 8.84 0.47
C GLN A 203 5.05 10.29 0.84
N LYS A 204 5.37 10.70 2.08
CA LYS A 204 5.16 12.09 2.53
C LYS A 204 5.85 13.09 1.61
N ARG A 205 7.14 12.87 1.30
CA ARG A 205 7.91 13.76 0.41
C ARG A 205 7.31 13.88 -0.99
N ILE A 206 6.74 12.81 -1.54
CA ILE A 206 6.05 12.83 -2.84
C ILE A 206 4.74 13.61 -2.75
N LEU A 207 3.96 13.44 -1.70
CA LEU A 207 2.72 14.18 -1.48
C LEU A 207 2.97 15.66 -1.23
N ASP A 208 3.99 16.01 -0.44
CA ASP A 208 4.43 17.39 -0.21
C ASP A 208 4.88 18.04 -1.55
N LEU A 209 5.63 17.31 -2.37
CA LEU A 209 6.03 17.75 -3.71
C LEU A 209 4.83 18.05 -4.60
N LEU A 210 3.84 17.14 -4.66
CA LEU A 210 2.62 17.36 -5.45
C LEU A 210 1.83 18.59 -4.98
N SER A 211 1.76 18.80 -3.66
CA SER A 211 1.10 19.98 -3.06
C SER A 211 1.85 21.27 -3.42
N THR A 212 3.18 21.27 -3.35
CA THR A 212 4.03 22.41 -3.73
C THR A 212 3.89 22.74 -5.23
N LEU A 213 4.02 21.72 -6.09
CA LEU A 213 3.86 21.91 -7.54
C LEU A 213 2.46 22.41 -7.90
N ARG A 214 1.40 21.95 -7.22
CA ARG A 214 0.04 22.47 -7.39
C ARG A 214 -0.02 23.96 -7.08
N ALA A 215 0.54 24.38 -5.95
CA ALA A 215 0.52 25.78 -5.52
C ALA A 215 1.37 26.68 -6.43
N ASP A 216 2.60 26.27 -6.76
CA ASP A 216 3.57 27.07 -7.50
C ASP A 216 3.20 27.22 -9.00
N LEU A 217 2.66 26.17 -9.59
CA LEU A 217 2.32 26.13 -11.02
C LEU A 217 0.83 26.38 -11.31
N GLY A 218 -0.01 26.50 -10.26
CA GLY A 218 -1.46 26.70 -10.42
C GLY A 218 -2.18 25.49 -11.04
N ILE A 219 -1.62 24.29 -10.92
CA ILE A 219 -2.15 23.04 -11.49
C ILE A 219 -3.31 22.53 -10.63
N SER A 220 -4.41 22.07 -11.25
CA SER A 220 -5.44 21.32 -10.52
C SER A 220 -5.01 19.87 -10.37
N LEU A 221 -5.34 19.23 -9.24
CA LEU A 221 -4.94 17.87 -8.92
C LEU A 221 -6.15 16.94 -8.74
N LEU A 222 -6.22 15.88 -9.56
CA LEU A 222 -7.08 14.72 -9.30
C LEU A 222 -6.20 13.63 -8.71
N LEU A 223 -6.33 13.43 -7.39
CA LEU A 223 -5.58 12.42 -6.64
C LEU A 223 -6.42 11.15 -6.49
N ILE A 224 -5.93 10.04 -6.98
CA ILE A 224 -6.53 8.73 -6.75
C ILE A 224 -5.73 8.02 -5.67
N THR A 225 -6.39 7.58 -4.63
CA THR A 225 -5.79 6.83 -3.53
C THR A 225 -6.80 5.86 -2.91
N HIS A 226 -6.31 4.83 -2.25
CA HIS A 226 -7.12 3.97 -1.38
C HIS A 226 -7.01 4.40 0.10
N ASP A 227 -6.15 5.35 0.42
CA ASP A 227 -5.91 5.86 1.78
C ASP A 227 -6.73 7.12 2.04
N LEU A 228 -7.73 6.99 2.92
CA LEU A 228 -8.60 8.08 3.33
C LEU A 228 -7.83 9.18 4.10
N ALA A 229 -6.83 8.81 4.91
CA ALA A 229 -6.05 9.78 5.68
C ALA A 229 -5.20 10.67 4.75
N ILE A 230 -4.62 10.10 3.70
CA ILE A 230 -3.92 10.86 2.66
C ILE A 230 -4.89 11.80 1.93
N ALA A 231 -6.07 11.30 1.56
CA ALA A 231 -7.08 12.13 0.89
C ALA A 231 -7.51 13.32 1.77
N ALA A 232 -7.69 13.05 3.07
CA ALA A 232 -8.06 14.07 4.05
C ALA A 232 -7.03 15.19 4.19
N GLU A 233 -5.74 14.84 4.15
CA GLU A 233 -4.65 15.80 4.29
C GLU A 233 -4.38 16.59 3.00
N ARG A 234 -4.64 16.01 1.82
CA ARG A 234 -4.12 16.51 0.54
C ARG A 234 -5.17 17.04 -0.44
N ALA A 235 -6.45 16.79 -0.20
CA ALA A 235 -7.51 17.21 -1.10
C ALA A 235 -8.56 18.11 -0.43
N GLU A 236 -9.03 19.09 -1.18
CA GLU A 236 -10.11 20.00 -0.74
C GLU A 236 -11.48 19.34 -0.82
N SER A 237 -11.66 18.46 -1.80
CA SER A 237 -12.89 17.73 -2.06
C SER A 237 -12.61 16.23 -2.18
N LEU A 238 -13.60 15.43 -1.82
CA LEU A 238 -13.49 13.99 -1.72
C LEU A 238 -14.69 13.31 -2.37
N ILE A 239 -14.42 12.25 -3.14
CA ILE A 239 -15.43 11.33 -3.68
C ILE A 239 -15.09 9.93 -3.23
N VAL A 240 -16.04 9.27 -2.58
CA VAL A 240 -15.98 7.88 -2.13
C VAL A 240 -16.66 7.00 -3.18
N LEU A 241 -15.92 6.08 -3.79
CA LEU A 241 -16.37 5.20 -4.86
C LEU A 241 -16.44 3.74 -4.40
N LYS A 242 -17.56 3.07 -4.65
CA LYS A 242 -17.72 1.62 -4.46
C LYS A 242 -18.48 1.02 -5.62
N ASP A 243 -18.02 -0.13 -6.13
CA ASP A 243 -18.66 -0.87 -7.22
C ASP A 243 -19.02 0.01 -8.44
N GLY A 244 -18.12 0.93 -8.80
CA GLY A 244 -18.27 1.85 -9.92
C GLY A 244 -19.28 2.99 -9.71
N ARG A 245 -19.75 3.22 -8.49
CA ARG A 245 -20.73 4.26 -8.15
C ARG A 245 -20.22 5.16 -7.03
N ILE A 246 -20.60 6.42 -7.08
CA ILE A 246 -20.36 7.35 -5.99
C ILE A 246 -21.27 6.96 -4.82
N GLN A 247 -20.66 6.75 -3.66
CA GLN A 247 -21.36 6.52 -2.40
C GLN A 247 -21.52 7.81 -1.61
N GLU A 248 -20.52 8.69 -1.70
CA GLU A 248 -20.51 9.97 -1.02
C GLU A 248 -19.59 10.95 -1.74
N ALA A 249 -19.92 12.23 -1.73
CA ALA A 249 -19.11 13.31 -2.28
C ALA A 249 -19.36 14.59 -1.49
N GLY A 250 -18.32 15.38 -1.28
CA GLY A 250 -18.40 16.65 -0.56
C GLY A 250 -17.02 17.29 -0.38
N THR A 251 -16.97 18.33 0.44
CA THR A 251 -15.68 18.82 0.93
C THR A 251 -15.04 17.76 1.81
N THR A 252 -13.73 17.69 1.79
CA THR A 252 -13.00 16.71 2.61
C THR A 252 -13.36 16.84 4.09
N ALA A 253 -13.48 18.09 4.59
CA ALA A 253 -13.86 18.34 5.98
C ALA A 253 -15.26 17.80 6.32
N GLU A 254 -16.24 17.95 5.42
CA GLU A 254 -17.61 17.46 5.65
C GLU A 254 -17.67 15.93 5.66
N VAL A 255 -17.09 15.28 4.64
CA VAL A 255 -17.08 13.80 4.52
C VAL A 255 -16.32 13.16 5.68
N PHE A 256 -15.26 13.83 6.17
CA PHE A 256 -14.44 13.33 7.26
C PHE A 256 -15.11 13.49 8.63
N ALA A 257 -15.70 14.68 8.90
CA ALA A 257 -16.33 14.95 10.18
C ALA A 257 -17.65 14.21 10.37
N ASN A 258 -18.40 13.97 9.29
CA ASN A 258 -19.75 13.38 9.36
C ASN A 258 -20.07 12.53 8.12
N PRO A 259 -19.43 11.35 7.96
CA PRO A 259 -19.70 10.48 6.82
C PRO A 259 -21.15 10.00 6.82
N THR A 260 -21.87 10.27 5.75
CA THR A 260 -23.32 10.00 5.61
C THR A 260 -23.61 8.61 5.08
N SER A 261 -22.77 8.09 4.17
CA SER A 261 -22.94 6.75 3.63
C SER A 261 -22.44 5.68 4.59
N ALA A 262 -23.09 4.52 4.59
CA ALA A 262 -22.65 3.38 5.40
C ALA A 262 -21.21 2.95 5.03
N TYR A 263 -20.87 3.03 3.74
CA TYR A 263 -19.56 2.64 3.24
C TYR A 263 -18.46 3.65 3.67
N ALA A 264 -18.73 4.96 3.62
CA ALA A 264 -17.76 5.94 4.09
C ALA A 264 -17.51 5.81 5.61
N ARG A 265 -18.57 5.55 6.41
CA ARG A 265 -18.42 5.24 7.84
C ARG A 265 -17.56 3.99 8.08
N GLN A 266 -17.77 2.93 7.30
CA GLN A 266 -16.97 1.72 7.37
C GLN A 266 -15.49 2.01 7.05
N LEU A 267 -15.24 2.70 5.92
CA LEU A 267 -13.89 3.11 5.52
C LEU A 267 -13.20 3.94 6.60
N HIS A 268 -13.91 4.92 7.18
CA HIS A 268 -13.38 5.75 8.27
C HIS A 268 -13.03 4.90 9.52
N ALA A 269 -13.88 3.95 9.89
CA ALA A 269 -13.63 3.04 11.00
C ALA A 269 -12.47 2.07 10.73
N ASP A 270 -12.20 1.73 9.46
CA ASP A 270 -11.17 0.76 9.08
C ASP A 270 -9.77 1.38 8.94
N VAL A 271 -9.67 2.73 8.81
CA VAL A 271 -8.36 3.41 8.65
C VAL A 271 -7.58 3.36 9.96
N PRO A 272 -6.38 2.71 9.97
CA PRO A 272 -5.58 2.55 11.19
C PRO A 272 -5.13 3.88 11.80
N ALA A 273 -4.76 4.84 10.95
CA ALA A 273 -4.32 6.17 11.38
C ALA A 273 -5.37 6.95 12.17
N LEU A 274 -6.67 6.70 11.89
CA LEU A 274 -7.79 7.37 12.54
C LEU A 274 -8.29 6.63 13.79
N ASN A 275 -7.95 5.36 13.92
CA ASN A 275 -8.46 4.47 14.95
C ASN A 275 -7.32 3.66 15.60
N PRO A 276 -6.34 4.33 16.24
CA PRO A 276 -5.14 3.67 16.78
C PRO A 276 -5.46 2.62 17.86
N ASP A 277 -6.53 2.81 18.60
CA ASP A 277 -6.93 1.94 19.72
C ASP A 277 -8.05 0.94 19.37
N ARG A 278 -8.41 0.82 18.08
CA ARG A 278 -9.52 -0.05 17.63
C ARG A 278 -9.46 -1.47 18.19
N TYR A 279 -8.27 -2.02 18.36
CA TYR A 279 -8.06 -3.39 18.81
C TYR A 279 -7.38 -3.49 20.17
N ALA A 280 -7.44 -2.44 21.00
CA ALA A 280 -6.79 -2.41 22.31
C ALA A 280 -7.21 -3.60 23.20
N ASP A 281 -8.50 -3.92 23.25
CA ASP A 281 -9.02 -5.04 24.04
C ASP A 281 -8.50 -6.39 23.57
N LEU A 282 -8.44 -6.62 22.25
CA LEU A 282 -7.90 -7.87 21.67
C LEU A 282 -6.41 -7.99 21.90
N ARG A 283 -5.67 -6.88 21.79
CA ARG A 283 -4.23 -6.85 22.06
C ARG A 283 -3.93 -7.13 23.53
N ALA A 284 -4.69 -6.56 24.46
CA ALA A 284 -4.49 -6.77 25.88
C ALA A 284 -4.60 -8.24 26.32
N VAL A 285 -5.39 -9.05 25.62
CA VAL A 285 -5.50 -10.51 25.89
C VAL A 285 -4.17 -11.23 25.64
N GLY A 286 -3.37 -10.75 24.66
CA GLY A 286 -2.05 -11.29 24.31
C GLY A 286 -0.90 -10.75 25.16
N GLU A 287 -1.13 -9.80 26.07
CA GLU A 287 -0.07 -9.28 26.94
C GLU A 287 0.50 -10.40 27.80
N GLY A 288 1.76 -10.78 27.52
CA GLY A 288 2.50 -11.76 28.30
C GLY A 288 2.59 -11.33 29.75
N ARG A 289 2.45 -12.29 30.66
CA ARG A 289 2.63 -12.01 32.10
C ARG A 289 4.08 -11.61 32.33
N ALA A 290 4.27 -10.57 33.11
CA ALA A 290 5.60 -10.13 33.52
C ALA A 290 6.35 -11.32 34.14
N GLY A 291 7.41 -11.81 33.46
CA GLY A 291 8.20 -12.97 33.88
C GLY A 291 8.08 -14.22 33.00
N ASP A 292 7.20 -14.24 31.99
CA ASP A 292 7.15 -15.34 31.03
C ASP A 292 8.46 -15.39 30.22
N PRO A 293 9.01 -16.61 29.95
CA PRO A 293 10.24 -16.74 29.17
C PRO A 293 10.02 -16.20 27.74
N ALA A 294 11.02 -15.52 27.23
CA ALA A 294 11.00 -15.03 25.86
C ALA A 294 10.86 -16.20 24.89
N ARG A 295 9.92 -16.10 23.95
CA ARG A 295 9.74 -17.11 22.88
C ARG A 295 10.78 -16.92 21.77
N ILE A 296 11.27 -15.69 21.62
CA ILE A 296 12.35 -15.32 20.69
C ILE A 296 13.36 -14.48 21.42
N GLU A 297 14.65 -14.81 21.29
CA GLU A 297 15.78 -14.01 21.76
C GLU A 297 16.77 -13.80 20.61
N VAL A 298 17.08 -12.57 20.30
CA VAL A 298 18.10 -12.15 19.35
C VAL A 298 19.13 -11.32 20.13
N GLN A 299 20.40 -11.73 20.11
CA GLN A 299 21.45 -11.15 20.95
C GLN A 299 22.68 -10.84 20.10
N GLY A 300 23.03 -9.56 19.91
CA GLY A 300 24.25 -9.09 19.27
C GLY A 300 24.42 -9.58 17.82
N VAL A 301 23.34 -9.75 17.09
CA VAL A 301 23.36 -10.40 15.77
C VAL A 301 23.90 -9.45 14.72
N THR A 302 24.94 -9.91 14.00
CA THR A 302 25.56 -9.18 12.88
C THR A 302 25.56 -10.03 11.61
N LYS A 303 25.32 -9.38 10.47
CA LYS A 303 25.38 -9.99 9.13
C LYS A 303 25.89 -9.03 8.09
N THR A 304 26.94 -9.46 7.38
CA THR A 304 27.59 -8.69 6.32
C THR A 304 27.52 -9.44 4.98
N PHE A 305 27.27 -8.74 3.91
CA PHE A 305 27.32 -9.24 2.52
C PHE A 305 28.34 -8.43 1.74
N GLY A 306 29.52 -9.00 1.49
CA GLY A 306 30.65 -8.28 0.89
C GLY A 306 31.07 -7.07 1.74
N SER A 307 30.91 -5.86 1.23
CA SER A 307 31.18 -4.61 1.96
C SER A 307 29.98 -4.04 2.71
N LEU A 308 28.77 -4.62 2.55
CA LEU A 308 27.54 -4.11 3.16
C LEU A 308 27.24 -4.87 4.45
N THR A 309 27.27 -4.19 5.60
CA THR A 309 26.72 -4.71 6.86
C THR A 309 25.22 -4.48 6.88
N ALA A 310 24.47 -5.54 6.61
CA ALA A 310 23.01 -5.48 6.47
C ALA A 310 22.29 -5.53 7.83
N VAL A 311 22.91 -6.18 8.84
CA VAL A 311 22.45 -6.22 10.24
C VAL A 311 23.69 -6.06 11.10
N ASP A 312 23.65 -5.14 12.06
CA ASP A 312 24.81 -4.73 12.88
C ASP A 312 24.39 -4.62 14.35
N ASP A 313 24.84 -5.58 15.15
CA ASP A 313 24.63 -5.67 16.60
C ASP A 313 23.15 -5.57 17.03
N VAL A 314 22.27 -6.31 16.32
CA VAL A 314 20.82 -6.28 16.59
C VAL A 314 20.47 -7.20 17.75
N SER A 315 19.75 -6.64 18.73
CA SER A 315 19.26 -7.36 19.91
C SER A 315 17.81 -7.00 20.22
N PHE A 316 16.97 -8.00 20.44
CA PHE A 316 15.61 -7.86 20.97
C PHE A 316 15.09 -9.19 21.52
N ALA A 317 14.05 -9.11 22.36
CA ALA A 317 13.37 -10.30 22.88
C ALA A 317 11.86 -10.17 22.69
N VAL A 318 11.19 -11.30 22.45
CA VAL A 318 9.73 -11.35 22.24
C VAL A 318 9.12 -12.32 23.25
N PRO A 319 8.37 -11.82 24.24
CA PRO A 319 7.63 -12.66 25.17
C PRO A 319 6.59 -13.54 24.47
N ALA A 320 6.28 -14.69 25.06
CA ALA A 320 5.27 -15.58 24.54
C ALA A 320 3.89 -14.90 24.45
N GLY A 321 3.15 -15.15 23.36
CA GLY A 321 1.80 -14.59 23.16
C GLY A 321 1.77 -13.12 22.79
N THR A 322 2.93 -12.46 22.55
CA THR A 322 2.99 -11.04 22.19
C THR A 322 3.38 -10.82 20.73
N THR A 323 3.21 -9.58 20.26
CA THR A 323 3.63 -9.13 18.93
C THR A 323 4.78 -8.16 19.08
N HIS A 324 5.92 -8.47 18.44
CA HIS A 324 7.05 -7.56 18.30
C HIS A 324 7.11 -7.02 16.86
N ALA A 325 7.13 -5.70 16.70
CA ALA A 325 7.24 -5.09 15.38
C ALA A 325 8.67 -4.66 15.05
N LEU A 326 9.13 -4.96 13.83
CA LEU A 326 10.34 -4.42 13.23
C LEU A 326 9.94 -3.36 12.20
N VAL A 327 10.28 -2.09 12.43
CA VAL A 327 9.92 -0.96 11.59
C VAL A 327 11.15 -0.21 11.09
N GLY A 328 11.00 0.57 10.02
CA GLY A 328 12.08 1.38 9.43
C GLY A 328 11.92 1.49 7.91
N GLU A 329 12.71 2.35 7.29
CA GLU A 329 12.71 2.56 5.84
C GLU A 329 13.14 1.32 5.05
N SER A 330 12.87 1.32 3.75
CA SER A 330 13.35 0.28 2.83
C SER A 330 14.90 0.23 2.88
N GLY A 331 15.45 -0.99 2.95
CA GLY A 331 16.89 -1.18 3.09
C GLY A 331 17.46 -1.04 4.50
N SER A 332 16.64 -0.82 5.55
CA SER A 332 17.11 -0.71 6.93
C SER A 332 17.59 -2.04 7.57
N GLY A 333 17.45 -3.18 6.88
CA GLY A 333 17.91 -4.50 7.35
C GLY A 333 16.81 -5.45 7.84
N LYS A 334 15.53 -5.04 7.88
CA LYS A 334 14.39 -5.84 8.37
C LYS A 334 14.28 -7.23 7.73
N THR A 335 14.30 -7.29 6.41
CA THR A 335 14.22 -8.55 5.66
C THR A 335 15.39 -9.47 5.97
N THR A 336 16.61 -8.91 6.15
CA THR A 336 17.79 -9.68 6.55
C THR A 336 17.63 -10.22 7.97
N ALA A 337 17.14 -9.40 8.91
CA ALA A 337 16.86 -9.83 10.29
C ALA A 337 15.83 -10.99 10.32
N ILE A 338 14.76 -10.90 9.51
CA ILE A 338 13.80 -12.02 9.36
C ILE A 338 14.47 -13.28 8.81
N ARG A 339 15.30 -13.16 7.76
CA ARG A 339 15.99 -14.32 7.18
C ARG A 339 16.90 -15.02 8.18
N LEU A 340 17.59 -14.25 9.02
CA LEU A 340 18.40 -14.76 10.12
C LEU A 340 17.53 -15.46 11.16
N LEU A 341 16.41 -14.85 11.57
CA LEU A 341 15.44 -15.43 12.51
C LEU A 341 14.83 -16.75 12.00
N LEU A 342 14.61 -16.88 10.69
CA LEU A 342 14.08 -18.11 10.06
C LEU A 342 15.17 -19.17 9.80
N GLY A 343 16.44 -18.87 10.10
CA GLY A 343 17.56 -19.73 9.77
C GLY A 343 17.73 -19.95 8.26
N LEU A 344 17.31 -18.98 7.45
CA LEU A 344 17.54 -18.94 6.00
C LEU A 344 18.90 -18.38 5.66
N GLU A 345 19.43 -17.51 6.54
CA GLU A 345 20.78 -17.00 6.56
C GLU A 345 21.45 -17.33 7.89
N GLN A 346 22.78 -17.45 7.89
CA GLN A 346 23.56 -17.62 9.11
C GLN A 346 24.12 -16.26 9.54
N PRO A 347 24.02 -15.89 10.83
CA PRO A 347 24.70 -14.70 11.33
C PRO A 347 26.21 -14.89 11.29
N ASP A 348 26.94 -13.79 11.14
CA ASP A 348 28.40 -13.78 11.24
C ASP A 348 28.85 -13.74 12.71
N SER A 349 28.02 -13.14 13.59
CA SER A 349 28.19 -13.13 15.04
C SER A 349 26.83 -12.99 15.74
N GLY A 350 26.81 -13.22 17.04
CA GLY A 350 25.60 -13.14 17.85
C GLY A 350 24.85 -14.45 17.95
N ARG A 351 23.68 -14.43 18.60
CA ARG A 351 22.89 -15.60 18.95
C ARG A 351 21.40 -15.39 18.69
N ILE A 352 20.75 -16.40 18.16
CA ILE A 352 19.28 -16.41 17.97
C ILE A 352 18.71 -17.67 18.58
N VAL A 353 17.73 -17.51 19.48
CA VAL A 353 16.99 -18.61 20.12
C VAL A 353 15.51 -18.46 19.80
N VAL A 354 14.87 -19.54 19.36
CA VAL A 354 13.43 -19.59 19.07
C VAL A 354 12.82 -20.78 19.76
N ALA A 355 11.79 -20.58 20.55
CA ALA A 355 11.12 -21.61 21.33
C ALA A 355 12.10 -22.47 22.18
N GLY A 356 13.14 -21.83 22.73
CA GLY A 356 14.19 -22.47 23.52
C GLY A 356 15.28 -23.17 22.71
N GLU A 357 15.19 -23.19 21.39
CA GLU A 357 16.19 -23.81 20.51
C GLU A 357 17.07 -22.77 19.81
N GLU A 358 18.39 -22.90 19.96
CA GLU A 358 19.37 -22.04 19.28
C GLU A 358 19.47 -22.39 17.80
N LEU A 359 19.50 -21.35 16.94
CA LEU A 359 19.55 -21.53 15.48
C LEU A 359 20.97 -21.56 14.93
N HIS A 360 21.93 -20.89 15.59
CA HIS A 360 23.29 -20.75 15.10
C HIS A 360 24.02 -22.09 15.02
N GLY A 361 24.83 -22.29 13.98
CA GLY A 361 25.64 -23.49 13.78
C GLY A 361 24.87 -24.76 13.40
N ARG A 362 23.54 -24.69 13.23
CA ARG A 362 22.73 -25.85 12.87
C ARG A 362 22.69 -26.08 11.35
N SER A 363 22.71 -27.36 10.95
CA SER A 363 22.47 -27.76 9.57
C SER A 363 21.01 -27.55 9.18
N HIS A 364 20.73 -27.44 7.88
CA HIS A 364 19.35 -27.36 7.37
C HIS A 364 18.46 -28.53 7.83
N ALA A 365 19.03 -29.71 8.03
CA ALA A 365 18.30 -30.88 8.53
C ALA A 365 17.90 -30.73 9.99
N SER A 366 18.80 -30.21 10.84
CA SER A 366 18.54 -29.99 12.27
C SER A 366 17.62 -28.79 12.55
N LEU A 367 17.50 -27.83 11.61
CA LEU A 367 16.54 -26.72 11.70
C LEU A 367 15.09 -27.16 11.39
N ARG A 368 14.87 -28.40 10.94
CA ARG A 368 13.53 -28.87 10.60
C ARG A 368 12.58 -28.91 11.81
N SER A 369 13.06 -29.27 12.99
CA SER A 369 12.27 -29.21 14.22
C SER A 369 11.82 -27.80 14.54
N VAL A 370 12.77 -26.86 14.53
CA VAL A 370 12.50 -25.46 14.83
C VAL A 370 11.52 -24.85 13.82
N ARG A 371 11.71 -25.12 12.53
CA ARG A 371 10.83 -24.60 11.46
C ARG A 371 9.40 -25.10 11.54
N ARG A 372 9.11 -26.17 12.27
CA ARG A 372 7.74 -26.60 12.56
C ARG A 372 7.04 -25.60 13.50
N HIS A 373 7.79 -25.05 14.44
CA HIS A 373 7.32 -24.11 15.45
C HIS A 373 7.43 -22.65 15.02
N LEU A 374 8.18 -22.39 13.94
CA LEU A 374 8.44 -21.07 13.39
C LEU A 374 7.99 -21.02 11.92
N GLN A 375 6.93 -20.30 11.64
CA GLN A 375 6.36 -20.18 10.30
C GLN A 375 6.45 -18.76 9.76
N LEU A 376 6.40 -18.61 8.43
CA LEU A 376 6.47 -17.32 7.74
C LEU A 376 5.21 -17.11 6.88
N VAL A 377 4.62 -15.94 7.01
CA VAL A 377 3.66 -15.39 6.06
C VAL A 377 4.38 -14.31 5.24
N TYR A 378 4.51 -14.55 3.94
CA TYR A 378 5.24 -13.68 3.01
C TYR A 378 4.44 -12.41 2.66
N GLN A 379 5.15 -11.36 2.30
CA GLN A 379 4.64 -10.08 1.85
C GLN A 379 3.64 -10.21 0.67
N ASN A 380 3.95 -11.04 -0.31
CA ASN A 380 3.12 -11.19 -1.50
C ASN A 380 2.49 -12.60 -1.58
N PRO A 381 1.18 -12.73 -1.31
CA PRO A 381 0.49 -14.02 -1.39
C PRO A 381 0.40 -14.54 -2.83
N PHE A 382 0.51 -13.68 -3.86
CA PHE A 382 0.48 -14.11 -5.27
C PHE A 382 1.70 -14.93 -5.65
N THR A 383 2.88 -14.64 -5.07
CA THR A 383 4.13 -15.34 -5.35
C THR A 383 4.40 -16.50 -4.40
N SER A 384 3.77 -16.50 -3.23
CA SER A 384 3.97 -17.52 -2.20
C SER A 384 3.07 -18.76 -2.36
N LEU A 385 1.97 -18.65 -3.12
CA LEU A 385 1.03 -19.74 -3.38
C LEU A 385 1.21 -20.26 -4.82
N ASP A 386 1.38 -21.58 -4.99
CA ASP A 386 1.44 -22.20 -6.32
C ASP A 386 0.09 -21.99 -7.05
N PRO A 387 0.06 -21.26 -8.18
CA PRO A 387 -1.18 -20.92 -8.88
C PRO A 387 -1.88 -22.13 -9.50
N THR A 388 -1.20 -23.26 -9.61
CA THR A 388 -1.75 -24.50 -10.20
C THR A 388 -2.46 -25.37 -9.18
N TRP A 389 -2.16 -25.19 -7.88
CA TRP A 389 -2.70 -26.01 -6.80
C TRP A 389 -4.04 -25.46 -6.29
N LYS A 390 -4.88 -26.39 -5.79
CA LYS A 390 -6.10 -26.04 -5.07
C LYS A 390 -5.76 -25.58 -3.65
N VAL A 391 -6.63 -24.78 -3.05
CA VAL A 391 -6.51 -24.28 -1.67
C VAL A 391 -6.24 -25.42 -0.67
N GLU A 392 -6.99 -26.53 -0.76
CA GLU A 392 -6.77 -27.72 0.09
C GLU A 392 -5.32 -28.21 0.05
N ARG A 393 -4.75 -28.33 -1.15
CA ARG A 393 -3.38 -28.80 -1.32
C ARG A 393 -2.36 -27.81 -0.79
N LEU A 394 -2.60 -26.50 -1.00
CA LEU A 394 -1.73 -25.43 -0.51
C LEU A 394 -1.62 -25.45 1.02
N VAL A 395 -2.76 -25.55 1.70
CA VAL A 395 -2.79 -25.57 3.18
C VAL A 395 -2.33 -26.92 3.73
N ARG A 396 -2.57 -28.03 3.02
CA ARG A 396 -2.16 -29.37 3.44
C ARG A 396 -0.66 -29.63 3.27
N GLU A 397 0.01 -28.96 2.34
CA GLU A 397 1.42 -29.20 1.98
C GLU A 397 2.36 -29.28 3.20
N PRO A 398 2.28 -28.38 4.21
CA PRO A 398 3.12 -28.51 5.40
C PRO A 398 2.87 -29.80 6.19
N LEU A 399 1.62 -30.26 6.32
CA LEU A 399 1.29 -31.52 6.99
C LEU A 399 1.88 -32.71 6.25
N ASP A 400 1.82 -32.72 4.92
CA ASP A 400 2.42 -33.76 4.08
C ASP A 400 3.95 -33.76 4.23
N ARG A 401 4.58 -32.60 4.25
CA ARG A 401 6.03 -32.43 4.39
C ARG A 401 6.55 -32.91 5.75
N TYR A 402 5.82 -32.62 6.83
CA TYR A 402 6.19 -33.03 8.18
C TYR A 402 5.62 -34.42 8.57
N ARG A 403 4.81 -35.04 7.69
CA ARG A 403 4.17 -36.37 7.91
C ARG A 403 3.27 -36.38 9.15
N ILE A 404 2.52 -35.30 9.37
CA ILE A 404 1.60 -35.15 10.51
C ILE A 404 0.25 -35.75 10.15
N GLY A 405 -0.25 -36.72 10.93
CA GLY A 405 -1.56 -37.34 10.75
C GLY A 405 -1.68 -38.24 9.51
N ASP A 406 -2.80 -38.91 9.40
CA ASP A 406 -3.22 -39.69 8.22
C ASP A 406 -3.97 -38.79 7.20
N PRO A 407 -4.30 -39.30 5.98
CA PRO A 407 -4.96 -38.51 4.95
C PRO A 407 -6.34 -37.95 5.33
N ALA A 408 -7.08 -38.60 6.24
CA ALA A 408 -8.41 -38.14 6.67
C ALA A 408 -8.27 -37.02 7.70
N SER A 409 -7.42 -37.20 8.70
CA SER A 409 -7.14 -36.17 9.72
C SER A 409 -6.50 -34.93 9.14
N ARG A 410 -5.63 -35.06 8.11
CA ARG A 410 -5.09 -33.89 7.39
C ARG A 410 -6.18 -33.07 6.71
N ARG A 411 -7.15 -33.72 6.06
CA ARG A 411 -8.26 -33.00 5.42
C ARG A 411 -9.12 -32.25 6.43
N GLU A 412 -9.40 -32.88 7.57
CA GLU A 412 -10.18 -32.22 8.62
C GLU A 412 -9.42 -31.03 9.23
N LEU A 413 -8.13 -31.20 9.52
CA LEU A 413 -7.29 -30.11 10.05
C LEU A 413 -7.18 -28.94 9.07
N VAL A 414 -7.11 -29.20 7.75
CA VAL A 414 -7.16 -28.15 6.72
C VAL A 414 -8.48 -27.38 6.77
N ARG A 415 -9.63 -28.06 6.90
CA ARG A 415 -10.94 -27.41 6.99
C ARG A 415 -11.09 -26.58 8.27
N GLU A 416 -10.68 -27.15 9.40
CA GLU A 416 -10.65 -26.44 10.69
C GLU A 416 -9.81 -25.16 10.59
N THR A 417 -8.60 -25.27 10.03
CA THR A 417 -7.69 -24.13 9.87
C THR A 417 -8.24 -23.08 8.90
N LEU A 418 -8.89 -23.49 7.81
CA LEU A 418 -9.52 -22.54 6.89
C LEU A 418 -10.70 -21.80 7.57
N ARG A 419 -11.51 -22.50 8.37
CA ARG A 419 -12.59 -21.87 9.15
C ARG A 419 -12.04 -20.88 10.17
N SER A 420 -10.94 -21.17 10.85
CA SER A 420 -10.34 -20.27 11.85
C SER A 420 -9.82 -18.95 11.25
N VAL A 421 -9.47 -18.93 9.96
CA VAL A 421 -9.10 -17.71 9.24
C VAL A 421 -10.30 -17.10 8.47
N GLY A 422 -11.54 -17.55 8.73
CA GLY A 422 -12.75 -17.00 8.10
C GLY A 422 -12.95 -17.38 6.63
N LEU A 423 -12.44 -18.56 6.19
CA LEU A 423 -12.65 -19.07 4.83
C LEU A 423 -13.64 -20.24 4.84
N GLY A 424 -14.67 -20.15 3.98
CA GLY A 424 -15.69 -21.15 3.83
C GLY A 424 -15.21 -22.39 3.04
N GLU A 425 -15.94 -23.51 3.21
CA GLU A 425 -15.61 -24.79 2.56
C GLU A 425 -15.71 -24.75 1.02
N GLU A 426 -16.48 -23.83 0.47
CA GLU A 426 -16.63 -23.64 -0.99
C GLU A 426 -15.33 -23.21 -1.67
N LEU A 427 -14.36 -22.68 -0.90
CA LEU A 427 -13.06 -22.23 -1.40
C LEU A 427 -12.02 -23.35 -1.47
N VAL A 428 -12.23 -24.45 -0.76
CA VAL A 428 -11.28 -25.58 -0.62
C VAL A 428 -10.85 -26.15 -1.98
N SER A 429 -11.78 -26.22 -2.95
CA SER A 429 -11.54 -26.74 -4.30
C SER A 429 -11.06 -25.70 -5.30
N ARG A 430 -11.05 -24.42 -4.93
CA ARG A 430 -10.64 -23.31 -5.84
C ARG A 430 -9.13 -23.23 -5.97
N LYS A 431 -8.68 -22.57 -7.04
CA LYS A 431 -7.28 -22.18 -7.26
C LYS A 431 -7.06 -20.72 -6.83
N PRO A 432 -5.81 -20.29 -6.52
CA PRO A 432 -5.51 -18.91 -6.15
C PRO A 432 -6.01 -17.86 -7.13
N SER A 433 -6.02 -18.14 -8.43
CA SER A 433 -6.52 -17.22 -9.46
C SER A 433 -8.02 -16.88 -9.33
N ALA A 434 -8.79 -17.72 -8.65
CA ALA A 434 -10.22 -17.53 -8.42
C ALA A 434 -10.54 -16.92 -7.03
N LEU A 435 -9.54 -16.46 -6.29
CA LEU A 435 -9.66 -15.86 -4.96
C LEU A 435 -9.40 -14.35 -5.03
N SER A 436 -10.05 -13.59 -4.13
CA SER A 436 -9.70 -12.19 -3.88
C SER A 436 -8.32 -12.06 -3.21
N GLY A 437 -7.74 -10.85 -3.17
CA GLY A 437 -6.47 -10.58 -2.47
C GLY A 437 -6.51 -11.01 -1.00
N GLY A 438 -7.54 -10.59 -0.27
CA GLY A 438 -7.74 -10.96 1.14
C GLY A 438 -7.96 -12.46 1.35
N GLN A 439 -8.70 -13.14 0.46
CA GLN A 439 -8.86 -14.59 0.53
C GLN A 439 -7.52 -15.32 0.31
N ARG A 440 -6.68 -14.85 -0.62
CA ARG A 440 -5.33 -15.42 -0.81
C ARG A 440 -4.46 -15.23 0.42
N GLN A 441 -4.51 -14.04 1.04
CA GLN A 441 -3.77 -13.76 2.26
C GLN A 441 -4.22 -14.66 3.41
N ARG A 442 -5.52 -14.87 3.58
CA ARG A 442 -6.06 -15.81 4.58
C ARG A 442 -5.64 -17.26 4.31
N VAL A 443 -5.53 -17.68 3.04
CA VAL A 443 -4.95 -18.99 2.66
C VAL A 443 -3.48 -19.08 3.04
N ALA A 444 -2.69 -18.01 2.83
CA ALA A 444 -1.27 -18.00 3.24
C ALA A 444 -1.12 -18.06 4.77
N ILE A 445 -1.98 -17.38 5.52
CA ILE A 445 -2.03 -17.47 6.99
C ILE A 445 -2.43 -18.89 7.41
N ALA A 446 -3.46 -19.47 6.80
CA ALA A 446 -3.90 -20.85 7.10
C ALA A 446 -2.79 -21.87 6.83
N ARG A 447 -2.02 -21.70 5.74
CA ARG A 447 -0.86 -22.56 5.43
C ARG A 447 0.21 -22.50 6.52
N ALA A 448 0.49 -21.33 7.07
CA ALA A 448 1.41 -21.17 8.18
C ALA A 448 0.85 -21.76 9.48
N LEU A 449 -0.45 -21.58 9.73
CA LEU A 449 -1.13 -21.96 10.98
C LEU A 449 -1.35 -23.47 11.12
N VAL A 450 -1.50 -24.21 10.01
CA VAL A 450 -1.91 -25.63 9.99
C VAL A 450 -0.96 -26.56 10.78
N LEU A 451 0.30 -26.15 10.97
CA LEU A 451 1.29 -26.86 11.79
C LEU A 451 1.14 -26.56 13.29
N ARG A 452 0.23 -25.67 13.70
CA ARG A 452 0.09 -25.13 15.06
C ARG A 452 1.44 -24.63 15.60
N PRO A 453 2.04 -23.62 14.92
CA PRO A 453 3.34 -23.08 15.32
C PRO A 453 3.24 -22.29 16.63
N ASP A 454 4.36 -22.10 17.33
CA ASP A 454 4.47 -21.17 18.46
C ASP A 454 4.70 -19.73 17.99
N VAL A 455 5.39 -19.58 16.86
CA VAL A 455 5.82 -18.29 16.30
C VAL A 455 5.43 -18.17 14.84
N ILE A 456 4.85 -17.03 14.48
CA ILE A 456 4.62 -16.66 13.08
C ILE A 456 5.33 -15.32 12.79
N VAL A 457 6.21 -15.34 11.82
CA VAL A 457 6.79 -14.13 11.23
C VAL A 457 5.85 -13.64 10.15
N LEU A 458 5.45 -12.39 10.25
CA LEU A 458 4.52 -11.70 9.35
C LEU A 458 5.30 -10.62 8.60
N ASP A 459 5.71 -10.92 7.37
CA ASP A 459 6.49 -9.99 6.53
C ASP A 459 5.53 -9.17 5.66
N GLU A 460 5.21 -7.95 6.10
CA GLU A 460 4.27 -7.03 5.44
C GLU A 460 2.95 -7.69 4.98
N PRO A 461 2.22 -8.39 5.86
CA PRO A 461 1.13 -9.28 5.46
C PRO A 461 -0.09 -8.57 4.88
N THR A 462 -0.12 -7.24 4.89
CA THR A 462 -1.27 -6.43 4.45
C THR A 462 -0.92 -5.39 3.39
N SER A 463 0.34 -5.25 2.98
CA SER A 463 0.85 -4.17 2.12
C SER A 463 0.20 -4.07 0.73
N ALA A 464 -0.42 -5.15 0.23
CA ALA A 464 -1.06 -5.19 -1.08
C ALA A 464 -2.61 -5.27 -0.99
N LEU A 465 -3.18 -4.92 0.17
CA LEU A 465 -4.61 -5.05 0.44
C LEU A 465 -5.27 -3.70 0.68
N ASP A 466 -6.53 -3.60 0.32
CA ASP A 466 -7.36 -2.43 0.62
C ASP A 466 -7.60 -2.30 2.13
N VAL A 467 -7.84 -1.09 2.61
CA VAL A 467 -7.96 -0.74 4.03
C VAL A 467 -8.97 -1.62 4.79
N SER A 468 -10.15 -1.87 4.22
CA SER A 468 -11.17 -2.73 4.85
C SER A 468 -10.71 -4.19 4.95
N VAL A 469 -10.07 -4.71 3.89
CA VAL A 469 -9.52 -6.08 3.91
C VAL A 469 -8.34 -6.18 4.87
N GLN A 470 -7.53 -5.13 4.98
CA GLN A 470 -6.43 -5.01 5.91
C GLN A 470 -6.92 -5.06 7.37
N ALA A 471 -7.97 -4.31 7.69
CA ALA A 471 -8.62 -4.32 9.01
C ALA A 471 -9.13 -5.73 9.38
N ASP A 472 -9.77 -6.42 8.45
CA ASP A 472 -10.24 -7.80 8.63
C ASP A 472 -9.10 -8.80 8.89
N ILE A 473 -7.95 -8.64 8.22
CA ILE A 473 -6.77 -9.49 8.43
C ILE A 473 -6.15 -9.22 9.80
N VAL A 474 -6.02 -7.95 10.20
CA VAL A 474 -5.50 -7.56 11.51
C VAL A 474 -6.36 -8.16 12.63
N GLU A 475 -7.68 -8.01 12.54
CA GLU A 475 -8.62 -8.60 13.51
C GLU A 475 -8.49 -10.12 13.58
N THR A 476 -8.37 -10.78 12.41
CA THR A 476 -8.14 -12.24 12.34
C THR A 476 -6.86 -12.64 13.04
N LEU A 477 -5.74 -11.93 12.81
CA LEU A 477 -4.46 -12.21 13.44
C LEU A 477 -4.52 -12.03 14.95
N LEU A 478 -5.14 -10.98 15.45
CA LEU A 478 -5.30 -10.72 16.88
C LEU A 478 -6.18 -11.78 17.57
N ARG A 479 -7.28 -12.19 16.94
CA ARG A 479 -8.12 -13.29 17.45
C ARG A 479 -7.34 -14.62 17.51
N LEU A 480 -6.62 -14.96 16.44
CA LEU A 480 -5.77 -16.16 16.42
C LEU A 480 -4.68 -16.10 17.50
N GLN A 481 -4.10 -14.93 17.75
CA GLN A 481 -3.13 -14.73 18.83
C GLN A 481 -3.76 -14.98 20.20
N ALA A 482 -4.92 -14.39 20.47
CA ALA A 482 -5.65 -14.56 21.73
C ALA A 482 -6.09 -16.02 21.97
N ASP A 483 -6.65 -16.68 20.94
CA ASP A 483 -7.22 -18.02 21.04
C ASP A 483 -6.13 -19.11 21.13
N LEU A 484 -4.99 -18.94 20.45
CA LEU A 484 -3.96 -19.96 20.30
C LEU A 484 -2.64 -19.63 21.03
N GLY A 485 -2.53 -18.45 21.65
CA GLY A 485 -1.30 -18.02 22.33
C GLY A 485 -0.11 -17.79 21.39
N LEU A 486 -0.37 -17.39 20.14
CA LEU A 486 0.66 -17.22 19.11
C LEU A 486 1.56 -16.03 19.41
N THR A 487 2.85 -16.18 19.15
CA THR A 487 3.83 -15.10 19.21
C THR A 487 4.10 -14.59 17.80
N TYR A 488 4.04 -13.27 17.58
CA TYR A 488 4.27 -12.69 16.27
C TYR A 488 5.55 -11.83 16.23
N VAL A 489 6.29 -11.97 15.13
CA VAL A 489 7.23 -10.94 14.66
C VAL A 489 6.60 -10.29 13.44
N PHE A 490 6.26 -9.03 13.55
CA PHE A 490 5.53 -8.28 12.54
C PHE A 490 6.44 -7.26 11.87
N VAL A 491 6.62 -7.35 10.56
CA VAL A 491 7.37 -6.36 9.79
C VAL A 491 6.38 -5.53 9.00
N SER A 492 6.48 -4.23 9.13
CA SER A 492 5.66 -3.28 8.38
C SER A 492 6.40 -1.96 8.19
N HIS A 493 6.07 -1.29 7.11
CA HIS A 493 6.36 0.12 6.91
C HIS A 493 5.17 1.01 7.32
N ASP A 494 3.99 0.43 7.57
CA ASP A 494 2.81 1.13 8.08
C ASP A 494 2.83 1.16 9.62
N LEU A 495 3.28 2.29 10.15
CA LEU A 495 3.36 2.51 11.59
C LEU A 495 1.98 2.60 12.26
N SER A 496 0.95 3.02 11.55
CA SER A 496 -0.41 3.09 12.10
C SER A 496 -0.94 1.70 12.43
N LEU A 497 -0.64 0.70 11.56
CA LEU A 497 -0.93 -0.71 11.86
C LEU A 497 -0.10 -1.26 13.00
N VAL A 498 1.19 -0.88 13.05
CA VAL A 498 2.08 -1.28 14.16
C VAL A 498 1.50 -0.81 15.49
N ARG A 499 1.00 0.43 15.55
CA ARG A 499 0.34 0.96 16.76
C ARG A 499 -0.85 0.13 17.20
N GLN A 500 -1.66 -0.37 16.25
CA GLN A 500 -2.83 -1.20 16.56
C GLN A 500 -2.50 -2.62 17.01
N LEU A 501 -1.43 -3.22 16.47
CA LEU A 501 -1.19 -4.66 16.56
C LEU A 501 -0.02 -5.04 17.48
N ALA A 502 1.01 -4.20 17.58
CA ALA A 502 2.23 -4.54 18.30
C ALA A 502 2.14 -4.24 19.81
N HIS A 503 2.95 -4.98 20.60
CA HIS A 503 3.20 -4.73 22.02
C HIS A 503 4.53 -4.01 22.21
N THR A 504 5.55 -4.43 21.45
CA THR A 504 6.89 -3.83 21.46
C THR A 504 7.34 -3.54 20.03
N VAL A 505 8.21 -2.56 19.87
CA VAL A 505 8.71 -2.10 18.57
C VAL A 505 10.23 -1.94 18.62
N SER A 506 10.91 -2.41 17.57
CA SER A 506 12.30 -2.04 17.28
C SER A 506 12.35 -1.21 16.00
N VAL A 507 12.86 0.01 16.11
CA VAL A 507 13.07 0.91 14.97
C VAL A 507 14.45 0.65 14.39
N MET A 508 14.50 0.22 13.12
CA MET A 508 15.74 -0.13 12.43
C MET A 508 16.16 0.97 11.45
N ARG A 509 17.44 1.32 11.47
CA ARG A 509 18.07 2.23 10.51
C ARG A 509 19.45 1.71 10.13
N THR A 510 19.75 1.59 8.84
CA THR A 510 21.07 1.17 8.32
C THR A 510 21.67 -0.06 9.04
N GLY A 511 20.85 -1.10 9.23
CA GLY A 511 21.26 -2.37 9.85
C GLY A 511 21.20 -2.39 11.38
N ARG A 512 20.97 -1.28 12.06
CA ARG A 512 20.95 -1.20 13.53
C ARG A 512 19.57 -0.93 14.09
N VAL A 513 19.30 -1.41 15.30
CA VAL A 513 18.17 -0.95 16.11
C VAL A 513 18.57 0.36 16.77
N VAL A 514 17.93 1.45 16.35
CA VAL A 514 18.20 2.79 16.89
C VAL A 514 17.34 3.09 18.10
N GLU A 515 16.14 2.52 18.16
CA GLU A 515 15.23 2.66 19.30
C GLU A 515 14.42 1.38 19.50
N HIS A 516 14.18 1.01 20.76
CA HIS A 516 13.41 -0.17 21.15
C HIS A 516 12.55 0.15 22.38
N GLY A 517 11.31 -0.31 22.38
CA GLY A 517 10.44 -0.07 23.53
C GLY A 517 9.03 -0.61 23.33
N THR A 518 8.15 -0.29 24.26
CA THR A 518 6.70 -0.55 24.11
C THR A 518 6.13 0.37 23.04
N VAL A 519 4.97 -0.03 22.46
CA VAL A 519 4.25 0.83 21.50
C VAL A 519 4.05 2.24 22.08
N ALA A 520 3.57 2.34 23.31
CA ALA A 520 3.34 3.62 23.97
C ALA A 520 4.63 4.47 24.05
N SER A 521 5.77 3.88 24.44
CA SER A 521 7.03 4.63 24.54
C SER A 521 7.52 5.14 23.19
N ILE A 522 7.41 4.32 22.14
CA ILE A 522 7.88 4.69 20.79
C ILE A 522 6.97 5.73 20.14
N PHE A 523 5.64 5.62 20.29
CA PHE A 523 4.70 6.52 19.62
C PHE A 523 4.44 7.82 20.40
N ASP A 524 4.39 7.75 21.73
CA ASP A 524 4.00 8.91 22.54
C ASP A 524 5.21 9.69 23.09
N SER A 525 6.39 9.06 23.18
CA SER A 525 7.60 9.66 23.75
C SER A 525 8.90 9.20 23.06
N PRO A 526 9.02 9.31 21.72
CA PRO A 526 10.19 8.84 20.96
C PRO A 526 11.45 9.63 21.38
N GLN A 527 12.54 8.92 21.67
CA GLN A 527 13.80 9.52 22.11
C GLN A 527 14.71 9.83 20.92
N GLU A 528 14.68 8.99 19.88
CA GLU A 528 15.54 9.11 18.72
C GLU A 528 14.96 10.08 17.67
N GLU A 529 15.81 10.92 17.09
CA GLU A 529 15.40 11.88 16.04
C GLU A 529 14.83 11.17 14.81
N TYR A 530 15.42 10.03 14.46
CA TYR A 530 14.93 9.23 13.33
C TYR A 530 13.52 8.69 13.58
N THR A 531 13.24 8.21 14.78
CA THR A 531 11.89 7.75 15.17
C THR A 531 10.88 8.89 15.09
N ARG A 532 11.24 10.08 15.60
CA ARG A 532 10.40 11.29 15.48
C ARG A 532 10.12 11.63 14.01
N THR A 533 11.12 11.55 13.15
CA THR A 533 10.97 11.82 11.71
C THR A 533 10.03 10.80 11.04
N LEU A 534 10.18 9.52 11.39
CA LEU A 534 9.29 8.45 10.90
C LEU A 534 7.84 8.69 11.34
N LEU A 535 7.61 9.00 12.60
CA LEU A 535 6.28 9.27 13.14
C LEU A 535 5.65 10.53 12.55
N ALA A 536 6.44 11.60 12.38
CA ALA A 536 6.01 12.84 11.72
C ALA A 536 5.68 12.65 10.22
N SER A 537 6.01 11.51 9.66
CA SER A 537 5.65 11.15 8.27
C SER A 537 4.29 10.47 8.15
N LEU A 538 3.65 10.12 9.28
CA LEU A 538 2.30 9.58 9.29
C LEU A 538 1.28 10.67 8.90
N PRO A 539 0.18 10.31 8.21
CA PRO A 539 -0.91 11.24 7.97
C PRO A 539 -1.52 11.77 9.27
N VAL A 540 -2.02 13.00 9.23
CA VAL A 540 -2.67 13.66 10.39
C VAL A 540 -3.84 12.81 10.90
N GLY A 541 -3.84 12.51 12.20
CA GLY A 541 -4.81 11.62 12.86
C GLY A 541 -4.20 10.33 13.40
N ALA A 542 -2.94 10.03 13.05
CA ALA A 542 -2.21 8.84 13.53
C ALA A 542 -1.26 9.13 14.71
N ALA A 543 -1.00 10.40 15.03
CA ALA A 543 -0.11 10.83 16.10
C ALA A 543 -0.87 11.14 17.39
#